data_7f0c743e190891e65df30314b00d4d29
#
_entry.id   7f0c743e190891e65df30314b00d4d29
#
_cell.length_a   1.000
_cell.length_b   1.000
_cell.length_c   1.000
_cell.angle_alpha   90.00
_cell.angle_beta   90.00
_cell.angle_gamma   90.00
#
_symmetry.space_group_name_H-M   'P 1'
#
loop_
_entity.id
_entity.type
_entity.pdbx_description
1 polymer ?
#
loop_
_entity_poly.entity_id
_entity_poly.type
_entity_poly.pdbx_seq_one_letter_code
_entity_poly.pdbx_strand_id
1 'polypeptide(L)'
;MIQQESRVNVADNSGGRELLVIRVLGGSTRRYAGVGDVVVGTIKSANPQGAVKAHEVVRAVVVRTAKEWRRKDGSTVKFDDNAVVILDTDGTNPRGTRIFGPVARELRERGFMKIVSLAPETV
;
A
#
# COMPACT_ATOMS: atom_id res chain seq x y z
N MET A 1 -11.38 -5.94 0.79
CA MET A 1 -10.88 -4.61 1.12
C MET A 1 -10.15 -4.65 2.46
N ILE A 2 -9.29 -3.69 2.67
CA ILE A 2 -8.41 -3.65 3.84
C ILE A 2 -9.08 -2.84 4.94
N GLN A 3 -9.05 -3.36 6.15
CA GLN A 3 -9.65 -2.69 7.31
C GLN A 3 -8.67 -2.69 8.48
N GLN A 4 -9.07 -2.07 9.57
CA GLN A 4 -8.31 -2.09 10.81
C GLN A 4 -8.04 -3.54 11.24
N GLU A 5 -6.82 -3.81 11.68
CA GLU A 5 -6.31 -5.12 12.08
C GLU A 5 -6.06 -6.09 10.92
N SER A 6 -6.24 -5.68 9.66
CA SER A 6 -5.82 -6.49 8.52
C SER A 6 -4.29 -6.57 8.47
N ARG A 7 -3.78 -7.73 8.09
CA ARG A 7 -2.36 -7.91 7.80
C ARG A 7 -2.18 -7.91 6.30
N VAL A 8 -1.23 -7.10 5.82
CA VAL A 8 -1.00 -6.92 4.38
C VAL A 8 0.48 -7.07 4.08
N ASN A 9 0.78 -7.44 2.85
CA ASN A 9 2.16 -7.56 2.39
C ASN A 9 2.73 -6.18 2.07
N VAL A 10 4.02 -6.01 2.28
CA VAL A 10 4.74 -4.81 1.86
C VAL A 10 5.41 -5.11 0.52
N ALA A 11 5.08 -4.33 -0.50
CA ALA A 11 5.47 -4.59 -1.88
C ALA A 11 6.69 -3.79 -2.32
N ASP A 12 7.52 -3.31 -1.39
CA ASP A 12 8.70 -2.53 -1.72
C ASP A 12 9.95 -3.11 -1.05
N ASN A 13 11.12 -2.52 -1.37
CA ASN A 13 12.40 -2.95 -0.84
C ASN A 13 12.84 -2.14 0.38
N SER A 14 11.92 -1.51 1.10
CA SER A 14 12.23 -0.79 2.34
C SER A 14 12.69 -1.71 3.47
N GLY A 15 12.46 -3.00 3.32
CA GLY A 15 12.80 -4.00 4.32
C GLY A 15 11.60 -4.53 5.09
N GLY A 16 10.47 -3.86 5.06
CA GLY A 16 9.23 -4.35 5.65
C GLY A 16 8.68 -5.52 4.85
N ARG A 17 8.11 -6.50 5.53
CA ARG A 17 7.51 -7.68 4.89
C ARG A 17 6.01 -7.74 5.12
N GLU A 18 5.56 -7.44 6.34
CA GLU A 18 4.16 -7.51 6.72
C GLU A 18 3.81 -6.29 7.57
N LEU A 19 2.67 -5.69 7.25
CA LEU A 19 2.13 -4.53 7.96
C LEU A 19 0.79 -4.89 8.58
N LEU A 20 0.61 -4.57 9.86
CA LEU A 20 -0.69 -4.64 10.53
C LEU A 20 -1.35 -3.28 10.46
N VAL A 21 -2.51 -3.18 9.82
CA VAL A 21 -3.22 -1.92 9.66
C VAL A 21 -3.85 -1.52 10.99
N ILE A 22 -3.48 -0.35 11.49
CA ILE A 22 -4.03 0.22 12.73
C ILE A 22 -5.23 1.10 12.42
N ARG A 23 -5.14 1.91 11.35
CA ARG A 23 -6.15 2.90 11.04
C ARG A 23 -6.21 3.17 9.53
N VAL A 24 -7.40 3.41 9.02
CA VAL A 24 -7.62 3.87 7.65
C VAL A 24 -7.84 5.37 7.69
N LEU A 25 -7.02 6.13 6.95
CA LEU A 25 -7.14 7.59 6.90
C LEU A 25 -8.24 7.99 5.93
N GLY A 26 -8.83 9.16 6.16
CA GLY A 26 -9.87 9.69 5.28
C GLY A 26 -11.18 10.02 5.98
N GLY A 27 -11.18 10.10 7.30
CA GLY A 27 -12.36 10.48 8.08
C GLY A 27 -12.67 9.51 9.19
N SER A 28 -13.42 9.97 10.20
CA SER A 28 -13.71 9.18 11.40
C SER A 28 -14.64 8.00 11.13
N THR A 29 -15.38 8.03 10.04
CA THR A 29 -16.33 6.97 9.67
C THR A 29 -15.75 5.96 8.68
N ARG A 30 -14.53 6.17 8.23
CA ARG A 30 -13.93 5.33 7.22
C ARG A 30 -13.51 3.99 7.82
N ARG A 31 -14.05 2.91 7.29
CA ARG A 31 -13.80 1.54 7.78
C ARG A 31 -12.88 0.73 6.90
N TYR A 32 -12.90 0.98 5.59
CA TYR A 32 -12.19 0.15 4.61
C TYR A 32 -11.30 0.99 3.72
N ALA A 33 -10.14 0.43 3.38
CA ALA A 33 -9.23 1.03 2.42
C ALA A 33 -9.26 0.23 1.13
N GLY A 34 -9.35 0.94 0.03
CA GLY A 34 -9.17 0.39 -1.31
C GLY A 34 -7.85 0.88 -1.90
N VAL A 35 -7.63 0.57 -3.18
CA VAL A 35 -6.42 1.00 -3.90
C VAL A 35 -6.33 2.53 -3.91
N GLY A 36 -5.14 3.04 -3.60
CA GLY A 36 -4.88 4.47 -3.54
C GLY A 36 -5.19 5.13 -2.21
N ASP A 37 -5.75 4.40 -1.26
CA ASP A 37 -6.02 4.92 0.07
C ASP A 37 -4.79 4.76 0.96
N VAL A 38 -4.61 5.70 1.87
CA VAL A 38 -3.49 5.70 2.82
C VAL A 38 -3.94 5.10 4.14
N VAL A 39 -3.13 4.20 4.67
CA VAL A 39 -3.37 3.58 5.98
C VAL A 39 -2.19 3.84 6.90
N VAL A 40 -2.44 3.77 8.20
CA VAL A 40 -1.39 3.78 9.22
C VAL A 40 -1.29 2.37 9.77
N GLY A 41 -0.08 1.86 9.87
CA GLY A 41 0.13 0.51 10.36
C GLY A 41 1.45 0.33 11.08
N THR A 42 1.58 -0.81 11.71
CA THR A 42 2.79 -1.25 12.40
C THR A 42 3.47 -2.34 11.59
N ILE A 43 4.77 -2.22 11.41
CA ILE A 43 5.57 -3.26 10.75
C ILE A 43 5.65 -4.46 11.70
N LYS A 44 5.11 -5.61 11.29
CA LYS A 44 5.15 -6.83 12.09
C LYS A 44 6.35 -7.71 11.78
N SER A 45 6.81 -7.69 10.54
CA SER A 45 7.98 -8.46 10.11
C SER A 45 8.82 -7.58 9.20
N ALA A 46 10.11 -7.50 9.48
CA ALA A 46 11.03 -6.67 8.71
C ALA A 46 12.40 -7.32 8.62
N ASN A 47 13.11 -7.00 7.55
CA ASN A 47 14.52 -7.34 7.39
C ASN A 47 15.34 -6.48 8.36
N PRO A 48 16.21 -7.08 9.20
CA PRO A 48 17.01 -6.30 10.16
C PRO A 48 17.88 -5.21 9.53
N GLN A 49 18.24 -5.38 8.26
CA GLN A 49 19.09 -4.43 7.54
C GLN A 49 18.30 -3.44 6.68
N GLY A 50 16.98 -3.47 6.75
CA GLY A 50 16.13 -2.59 5.96
C GLY A 50 16.01 -1.18 6.51
N ALA A 51 15.40 -0.30 5.71
CA ALA A 51 15.16 1.09 6.09
C ALA A 51 14.07 1.22 7.15
N VAL A 52 13.21 0.22 7.29
CA VAL A 52 12.18 0.19 8.34
C VAL A 52 12.48 -0.95 9.30
N LYS A 53 12.05 -0.78 10.54
CA LYS A 53 12.28 -1.77 11.60
C LYS A 53 10.96 -2.37 12.05
N ALA A 54 11.04 -3.59 12.62
CA ALA A 54 9.88 -4.22 13.22
C ALA A 54 9.29 -3.34 14.32
N HIS A 55 7.96 -3.31 14.40
CA HIS A 55 7.19 -2.52 15.35
C HIS A 55 7.22 -1.00 15.11
N GLU A 56 7.80 -0.56 14.00
CA GLU A 56 7.74 0.86 13.61
C GLU A 56 6.33 1.17 13.07
N VAL A 57 5.79 2.34 13.47
CA VAL A 57 4.51 2.84 12.97
C VAL A 57 4.78 3.70 11.74
N VAL A 58 4.15 3.35 10.62
CA VAL A 58 4.39 4.02 9.34
C VAL A 58 3.08 4.27 8.61
N ARG A 59 3.11 5.18 7.64
CA ARG A 59 2.03 5.37 6.68
C ARG A 59 2.35 4.58 5.43
N ALA A 60 1.30 4.02 4.82
CA ALA A 60 1.46 3.24 3.60
C ALA A 60 0.25 3.46 2.70
N VAL A 61 0.46 3.33 1.40
CA VAL A 61 -0.62 3.42 0.42
C VAL A 61 -0.92 2.02 -0.11
N VAL A 62 -2.20 1.71 -0.27
CA VAL A 62 -2.64 0.43 -0.79
C VAL A 62 -2.43 0.42 -2.30
N VAL A 63 -1.64 -0.55 -2.80
CA VAL A 63 -1.34 -0.68 -4.22
C VAL A 63 -2.05 -1.85 -4.88
N ARG A 64 -2.44 -2.87 -4.10
CA ARG A 64 -3.18 -4.04 -4.58
C ARG A 64 -4.19 -4.48 -3.54
N THR A 65 -5.33 -4.98 -4.00
CA THR A 65 -6.30 -5.65 -3.12
C THR A 65 -6.72 -6.99 -3.72
N ALA A 66 -6.91 -7.97 -2.86
CA ALA A 66 -7.42 -9.29 -3.28
C ALA A 66 -8.90 -9.22 -3.63
N LYS A 67 -9.65 -8.32 -2.99
CA LYS A 67 -11.05 -8.13 -3.32
C LYS A 67 -11.18 -7.30 -4.59
N GLU A 68 -12.04 -7.72 -5.50
CA GLU A 68 -12.29 -7.00 -6.75
C GLU A 68 -12.96 -5.65 -6.51
N TRP A 69 -12.69 -4.72 -7.40
CA TRP A 69 -13.38 -3.43 -7.45
C TRP A 69 -13.70 -3.09 -8.91
N ARG A 70 -14.73 -2.27 -9.08
CA ARG A 70 -15.18 -1.85 -10.40
C ARG A 70 -14.59 -0.49 -10.75
N ARG A 71 -14.09 -0.39 -11.99
CA ARG A 71 -13.62 0.87 -12.55
C ARG A 71 -14.76 1.62 -13.24
N LYS A 72 -14.52 2.89 -13.56
CA LYS A 72 -15.52 3.74 -14.22
C LYS A 72 -15.97 3.23 -15.56
N ASP A 73 -15.09 2.53 -16.27
CA ASP A 73 -15.40 1.95 -17.60
C ASP A 73 -16.19 0.63 -17.52
N GLY A 74 -16.51 0.18 -16.32
CA GLY A 74 -17.24 -1.06 -16.09
C GLY A 74 -16.38 -2.29 -15.93
N SER A 75 -15.07 -2.19 -16.14
CA SER A 75 -14.18 -3.33 -15.94
C SER A 75 -13.98 -3.60 -14.45
N THR A 76 -13.65 -4.85 -14.12
CA THR A 76 -13.40 -5.29 -12.76
C THR A 76 -11.95 -5.70 -12.63
N VAL A 77 -11.30 -5.28 -11.53
CA VAL A 77 -9.90 -5.55 -11.27
C VAL A 77 -9.76 -6.21 -9.92
N LYS A 78 -8.93 -7.24 -9.84
CA LYS A 78 -8.52 -7.84 -8.56
C LYS A 78 -7.10 -8.37 -8.68
N PHE A 79 -6.44 -8.47 -7.56
CA PHE A 79 -5.09 -9.05 -7.46
C PHE A 79 -5.13 -10.28 -6.56
N ASP A 80 -4.01 -10.99 -6.49
CA ASP A 80 -3.91 -12.22 -5.69
C ASP A 80 -3.72 -11.94 -4.20
N ASP A 81 -3.26 -10.73 -3.85
CA ASP A 81 -2.96 -10.38 -2.47
C ASP A 81 -3.34 -8.93 -2.16
N ASN A 82 -3.30 -8.60 -0.88
CA ASN A 82 -3.38 -7.23 -0.40
C ASN A 82 -1.96 -6.74 -0.16
N ALA A 83 -1.57 -5.64 -0.79
CA ALA A 83 -0.22 -5.12 -0.66
C ALA A 83 -0.21 -3.61 -0.54
N VAL A 84 0.78 -3.11 0.20
CA VAL A 84 0.98 -1.68 0.43
C VAL A 84 2.41 -1.32 0.11
N VAL A 85 2.65 -0.03 -0.14
CA VAL A 85 3.99 0.55 -0.28
C VAL A 85 4.15 1.56 0.85
N ILE A 86 5.26 1.46 1.58
CA ILE A 86 5.53 2.34 2.71
C ILE A 86 5.89 3.72 2.20
N LEU A 87 5.23 4.73 2.75
CA LEU A 87 5.45 6.13 2.36
C LEU A 87 6.48 6.77 3.27
N ASP A 88 7.17 7.77 2.72
CA ASP A 88 8.07 8.61 3.48
C ASP A 88 7.27 9.62 4.31
N THR A 89 7.96 10.41 5.13
CA THR A 89 7.33 11.39 6.03
C THR A 89 6.54 12.47 5.31
N ASP A 90 6.84 12.73 4.02
CA ASP A 90 6.08 13.67 3.21
C ASP A 90 4.69 13.14 2.79
N GLY A 91 4.45 11.85 2.95
CA GLY A 91 3.16 11.22 2.68
C GLY A 91 2.86 10.92 1.22
N THR A 92 3.76 11.22 0.28
CA THR A 92 3.52 10.98 -1.15
C THR A 92 4.60 10.15 -1.83
N ASN A 93 5.83 10.23 -1.35
CA ASN A 93 6.95 9.49 -1.94
C ASN A 93 7.15 8.15 -1.24
N PRO A 94 7.48 7.08 -1.99
CA PRO A 94 7.79 5.80 -1.38
C PRO A 94 9.13 5.87 -0.63
N ARG A 95 9.22 5.18 0.49
CA ARG A 95 10.46 5.10 1.24
C ARG A 95 11.48 4.20 0.54
N GLY A 96 11.02 3.16 -0.12
CA GLY A 96 11.88 2.25 -0.88
C GLY A 96 12.21 2.79 -2.27
N THR A 97 13.15 2.12 -2.93
CA THR A 97 13.59 2.48 -4.28
C THR A 97 13.07 1.54 -5.36
N ARG A 98 12.50 0.40 -4.98
CA ARG A 98 11.94 -0.59 -5.90
C ARG A 98 10.58 -1.05 -5.41
N ILE A 99 9.73 -1.42 -6.35
CA ILE A 99 8.42 -1.98 -6.06
C ILE A 99 8.31 -3.36 -6.69
N PHE A 100 7.78 -4.32 -5.95
CA PHE A 100 7.66 -5.70 -6.39
C PHE A 100 6.22 -5.99 -6.82
N GLY A 101 6.10 -6.56 -8.01
CA GLY A 101 4.81 -6.94 -8.56
C GLY A 101 4.03 -5.76 -9.15
N PRO A 102 2.84 -6.04 -9.70
CA PRO A 102 2.03 -5.01 -10.34
C PRO A 102 1.39 -4.06 -9.33
N VAL A 103 1.10 -2.85 -9.78
CA VAL A 103 0.30 -1.89 -9.01
C VAL A 103 -0.87 -1.42 -9.86
N ALA A 104 -1.93 -0.96 -9.21
CA ALA A 104 -3.10 -0.45 -9.91
C ALA A 104 -2.84 0.95 -10.47
N ARG A 105 -3.33 1.22 -11.67
CA ARG A 105 -3.13 2.52 -12.33
C ARG A 105 -3.84 3.68 -11.64
N GLU A 106 -4.81 3.41 -10.78
CA GLU A 106 -5.52 4.43 -10.00
C GLU A 106 -4.57 5.24 -9.10
N LEU A 107 -3.39 4.71 -8.78
CA LEU A 107 -2.39 5.43 -7.99
C LEU A 107 -1.92 6.71 -8.69
N ARG A 108 -1.89 6.73 -10.02
CA ARG A 108 -1.52 7.92 -10.79
C ARG A 108 -2.52 9.04 -10.54
N GLU A 109 -3.81 8.74 -10.54
CA GLU A 109 -4.86 9.72 -10.30
C GLU A 109 -4.88 10.23 -8.87
N ARG A 110 -4.37 9.44 -7.94
CA ARG A 110 -4.29 9.81 -6.52
C ARG A 110 -3.01 10.57 -6.15
N GLY A 111 -2.15 10.84 -7.12
CA GLY A 111 -0.93 11.62 -6.90
C GLY A 111 0.31 10.82 -6.55
N PHE A 112 0.27 9.49 -6.66
CA PHE A 112 1.41 8.62 -6.36
C PHE A 112 2.20 8.28 -7.62
N MET A 113 2.61 9.29 -8.37
CA MET A 113 3.29 9.14 -9.65
C MET A 113 4.62 8.40 -9.52
N LYS A 114 5.36 8.65 -8.46
CA LYS A 114 6.66 8.02 -8.27
C LYS A 114 6.52 6.51 -8.03
N ILE A 115 5.48 6.09 -7.32
CA ILE A 115 5.19 4.67 -7.12
C ILE A 115 4.90 4.01 -8.45
N VAL A 116 4.08 4.64 -9.29
CA VAL A 116 3.76 4.11 -10.62
C VAL A 116 5.01 3.99 -11.47
N SER A 117 5.92 4.98 -11.41
CA SER A 117 7.14 4.95 -12.21
C SER A 117 8.14 3.88 -11.75
N LEU A 118 8.12 3.53 -10.48
CA LEU A 118 9.01 2.49 -9.93
C LEU A 118 8.45 1.08 -10.09
N ALA A 119 7.15 0.94 -10.34
CA ALA A 119 6.53 -0.37 -10.46
C ALA A 119 6.92 -1.06 -11.76
N PRO A 120 7.15 -2.38 -11.74
CA PRO A 120 7.48 -3.12 -12.95
C PRO A 120 6.30 -3.23 -13.92
N GLU A 121 5.08 -3.15 -13.42
CA GLU A 121 3.88 -3.26 -14.21
C GLU A 121 2.76 -2.44 -13.58
N THR A 122 1.98 -1.76 -14.44
CA THR A 122 0.80 -1.01 -13.99
C THR A 122 -0.43 -1.59 -14.68
N VAL A 123 -1.41 -1.99 -13.90
CA VAL A 123 -2.61 -2.68 -14.40
C VAL A 123 -3.86 -1.81 -14.25
#